data_1fdf526349c8863c8a355221cfe7a416
#
_entry.id   1fdf526349c8863c8a355221cfe7a416
#
_cell.length_a   1.000
_cell.length_b   1.000
_cell.length_c   1.000
_cell.angle_alpha   90.00
_cell.angle_beta   90.00
_cell.angle_gamma   90.00
#
_symmetry.space_group_name_H-M   'P 1'
#
loop_
_entity.id
_entity.type
_entity.pdbx_description
1 polymer ?
#
loop_
_entity_poly.entity_id
_entity_poly.type
_entity_poly.pdbx_seq_one_letter_code
_entity_poly.pdbx_strand_id
1 'polypeptide(L)'
;MAADNDLAPQALENIAQMETAIQPDGLNLVVQADIEGSGARRYKINYNPQAGINSPVVQNLGNIDSGDPTTLKSFLDWGFSRYPSARKMLILWSHADSWYNKNKYIAPDLDTGNAIGIANHELSSVLAASAHLDILLFDACSMQSIEIAYELRHYADFIVGSADLVPVKGFPYAHMIPLFTGQAKALAGAIPEVYTDSYLPGTPNNPSNHYLTTTCSTLKSSELSGFYQAFSDFSHSLFPHVQAMADLRAELYEMNSGYADVDICQMLTRMLQKGILPHDSARLLNSLEDVIISSSYTLPYIETDLQSLALWFPDIRMNLANAWEVYMQLEFAQSGWLSAVNAIIGEDQDPPDAPELIHSEQRHGMLHLDIRCPQDPDSLYYHLRADHADYYIYPPEYAGVFHTSFPVNSSGSLSLHALDRVGNSSKALLHSYVYQEPDFGIIFKPNPVRSGKPAFVDWFADTSETGYMRLSIYNIKGERVLRESYTGFGEQYNSLRIDDISGFEKLKRGVYIMEIRTANSSFRSKFSIL
;
A
#
# COMPACT_ATOMS: atom_id res chain seq x y z
N MET A 1 -16.19 -8.44 2.97
CA MET A 1 -15.53 -7.56 1.97
C MET A 1 -16.01 -6.15 2.26
N ALA A 2 -15.12 -5.30 2.75
CA ALA A 2 -15.37 -3.89 2.93
C ALA A 2 -14.84 -3.15 1.70
N ALA A 3 -15.74 -2.79 0.81
CA ALA A 3 -15.48 -2.20 -0.49
C ALA A 3 -16.34 -0.95 -0.74
N ASP A 4 -16.74 -0.27 0.33
CA ASP A 4 -17.24 1.10 0.24
C ASP A 4 -16.05 2.07 0.10
N ASN A 5 -15.29 1.82 -0.98
CA ASN A 5 -14.06 2.51 -1.36
C ASN A 5 -13.71 2.18 -2.83
N ASP A 6 -12.54 2.64 -3.31
CA ASP A 6 -12.06 2.46 -4.67
C ASP A 6 -11.82 0.99 -5.10
N LEU A 7 -11.84 0.03 -4.15
CA LEU A 7 -11.77 -1.40 -4.45
C LEU A 7 -13.13 -2.03 -4.83
N ALA A 8 -14.21 -1.25 -4.93
CA ALA A 8 -15.55 -1.76 -5.28
C ALA A 8 -15.57 -2.62 -6.57
N PRO A 9 -14.90 -2.25 -7.67
CA PRO A 9 -14.84 -3.08 -8.87
C PRO A 9 -14.18 -4.44 -8.63
N GLN A 10 -13.09 -4.48 -7.82
CA GLN A 10 -12.33 -5.69 -7.52
C GLN A 10 -13.11 -6.64 -6.61
N ALA A 11 -13.89 -6.09 -5.68
CA ALA A 11 -14.78 -6.89 -4.85
C ALA A 11 -15.79 -7.66 -5.70
N LEU A 12 -16.39 -7.01 -6.70
CA LEU A 12 -17.31 -7.64 -7.63
C LEU A 12 -16.63 -8.71 -8.50
N GLU A 13 -15.40 -8.44 -8.97
CA GLU A 13 -14.59 -9.42 -9.71
C GLU A 13 -14.27 -10.64 -8.85
N ASN A 14 -13.88 -10.45 -7.59
CA ASN A 14 -13.56 -11.55 -6.69
C ASN A 14 -14.80 -12.38 -6.33
N ILE A 15 -15.97 -11.76 -6.14
CA ILE A 15 -17.23 -12.51 -5.96
C ILE A 15 -17.51 -13.36 -7.19
N ALA A 16 -17.37 -12.80 -8.40
CA ALA A 16 -17.54 -13.56 -9.64
C ALA A 16 -16.51 -14.71 -9.76
N GLN A 17 -15.26 -14.50 -9.38
CA GLN A 17 -14.24 -15.56 -9.29
C GLN A 17 -14.67 -16.69 -8.35
N MET A 18 -15.20 -16.35 -7.18
CA MET A 18 -15.68 -17.35 -6.20
C MET A 18 -16.77 -18.24 -6.81
N GLU A 19 -17.63 -17.68 -7.67
CA GLU A 19 -18.67 -18.44 -8.34
C GLU A 19 -18.15 -19.41 -9.41
N THR A 20 -17.04 -19.07 -10.07
CA THR A 20 -16.42 -19.94 -11.08
C THR A 20 -15.64 -21.11 -10.50
N ALA A 21 -15.33 -21.07 -9.22
CA ALA A 21 -14.60 -22.13 -8.53
C ALA A 21 -15.47 -23.34 -8.26
N ILE A 22 -14.94 -24.55 -8.54
CA ILE A 22 -15.58 -25.80 -8.14
C ILE A 22 -15.55 -25.87 -6.61
N GLN A 23 -16.72 -25.84 -6.01
CA GLN A 23 -16.86 -25.89 -4.57
C GLN A 23 -16.83 -27.33 -4.06
N PRO A 24 -16.03 -27.65 -3.05
CA PRO A 24 -16.06 -28.94 -2.38
C PRO A 24 -17.41 -29.22 -1.72
N ASP A 25 -17.77 -30.51 -1.64
CA ASP A 25 -18.97 -30.93 -0.93
C ASP A 25 -18.96 -30.48 0.53
N GLY A 26 -20.09 -29.94 0.98
CA GLY A 26 -20.26 -29.46 2.35
C GLY A 26 -19.66 -28.07 2.65
N LEU A 27 -19.05 -27.42 1.67
CA LEU A 27 -18.59 -26.04 1.83
C LEU A 27 -19.76 -25.07 1.91
N ASN A 28 -19.75 -24.23 2.93
CA ASN A 28 -20.62 -23.06 3.00
C ASN A 28 -19.80 -21.80 2.77
N LEU A 29 -19.84 -21.27 1.56
CA LEU A 29 -19.19 -20.01 1.21
C LEU A 29 -20.23 -18.88 1.25
N VAL A 30 -20.03 -17.93 2.17
CA VAL A 30 -20.90 -16.76 2.34
C VAL A 30 -20.08 -15.49 2.31
N VAL A 31 -20.60 -14.46 1.69
CA VAL A 31 -19.93 -13.17 1.55
C VAL A 31 -20.88 -12.07 2.03
N GLN A 32 -20.41 -11.19 2.91
CA GLN A 32 -20.97 -9.86 3.09
C GLN A 32 -20.07 -8.89 2.33
N ALA A 33 -20.62 -8.18 1.38
CA ALA A 33 -19.92 -7.18 0.60
C ALA A 33 -20.65 -5.84 0.73
N ASP A 34 -19.93 -4.84 1.19
CA ASP A 34 -20.32 -3.45 1.16
C ASP A 34 -19.64 -2.80 -0.03
N ILE A 35 -20.42 -2.30 -0.96
CA ILE A 35 -19.93 -1.86 -2.29
C ILE A 35 -20.26 -0.38 -2.46
N GLU A 36 -19.25 0.44 -2.71
CA GLU A 36 -19.40 1.87 -2.96
C GLU A 36 -20.58 2.15 -3.92
N GLY A 37 -21.48 3.03 -3.51
CA GLY A 37 -22.65 3.45 -4.28
C GLY A 37 -23.74 2.38 -4.48
N SER A 38 -23.57 1.15 -3.93
CA SER A 38 -24.53 0.04 -4.10
C SER A 38 -25.06 -0.51 -2.76
N GLY A 39 -24.43 -0.14 -1.65
CA GLY A 39 -24.72 -0.64 -0.32
C GLY A 39 -24.38 -2.12 -0.12
N ALA A 40 -24.58 -2.57 1.10
CA ALA A 40 -24.14 -3.89 1.54
C ALA A 40 -25.16 -5.00 1.29
N ARG A 41 -24.65 -6.15 0.90
CA ARG A 41 -25.43 -7.37 0.65
C ARG A 41 -24.71 -8.59 1.21
N ARG A 42 -25.50 -9.58 1.62
CA ARG A 42 -25.03 -10.93 1.96
C ARG A 42 -25.38 -11.89 0.83
N TYR A 43 -24.41 -12.67 0.41
CA TYR A 43 -24.53 -13.67 -0.63
C TYR A 43 -24.27 -15.07 -0.07
N LYS A 44 -24.98 -16.07 -0.57
CA LYS A 44 -24.57 -17.48 -0.50
C LYS A 44 -23.98 -17.82 -1.85
N ILE A 45 -22.66 -17.96 -1.90
CA ILE A 45 -21.96 -18.23 -3.14
C ILE A 45 -22.23 -19.66 -3.60
N ASN A 46 -22.69 -19.82 -4.84
CA ASN A 46 -22.92 -21.08 -5.50
C ASN A 46 -22.03 -21.17 -6.76
N TYR A 47 -21.62 -22.37 -7.10
CA TYR A 47 -20.89 -22.59 -8.36
C TYR A 47 -21.73 -22.15 -9.55
N ASN A 48 -21.18 -21.25 -10.35
CA ASN A 48 -21.76 -20.82 -11.62
C ASN A 48 -20.64 -20.36 -12.58
N PRO A 49 -20.39 -21.07 -13.68
CA PRO A 49 -19.33 -20.70 -14.63
C PRO A 49 -19.73 -19.54 -15.58
N GLN A 50 -20.92 -18.96 -15.43
CA GLN A 50 -21.36 -17.83 -16.26
C GLN A 50 -20.76 -16.51 -15.74
N ALA A 51 -20.58 -15.57 -16.65
CA ALA A 51 -20.07 -14.26 -16.30
C ALA A 51 -21.03 -13.47 -15.38
N GLY A 52 -20.45 -12.64 -14.51
CA GLY A 52 -21.17 -11.81 -13.55
C GLY A 52 -21.50 -12.53 -12.25
N ILE A 53 -22.15 -11.82 -11.33
CA ILE A 53 -22.56 -12.35 -10.03
C ILE A 53 -23.96 -12.93 -10.17
N ASN A 54 -24.10 -14.24 -10.02
CA ASN A 54 -25.34 -14.99 -10.18
C ASN A 54 -25.84 -15.63 -8.86
N SER A 55 -25.01 -15.59 -7.83
CA SER A 55 -25.35 -16.12 -6.51
C SER A 55 -26.49 -15.32 -5.87
N PRO A 56 -27.41 -15.98 -5.17
CA PRO A 56 -28.55 -15.30 -4.56
C PRO A 56 -28.09 -14.31 -3.48
N VAL A 57 -28.66 -13.11 -3.53
CA VAL A 57 -28.64 -12.18 -2.39
C VAL A 57 -29.56 -12.74 -1.32
N VAL A 58 -28.99 -13.20 -0.20
CA VAL A 58 -29.76 -13.78 0.89
C VAL A 58 -30.19 -12.74 1.91
N GLN A 59 -29.57 -11.56 1.89
CA GLN A 59 -29.95 -10.40 2.68
C GLN A 59 -29.44 -9.12 2.03
N ASN A 60 -30.31 -8.10 1.96
CA ASN A 60 -29.93 -6.73 1.62
C ASN A 60 -29.87 -5.92 2.91
N LEU A 61 -28.73 -5.30 3.19
CA LEU A 61 -28.47 -4.56 4.41
C LEU A 61 -28.63 -3.03 4.23
N GLY A 62 -28.68 -2.56 2.98
CA GLY A 62 -28.65 -1.13 2.68
C GLY A 62 -27.27 -0.54 2.91
N ASN A 63 -27.21 0.74 3.29
CA ASN A 63 -25.98 1.39 3.69
C ASN A 63 -25.63 0.97 5.12
N ILE A 64 -24.42 0.46 5.33
CA ILE A 64 -23.86 0.07 6.63
C ILE A 64 -22.51 0.75 6.80
N ASP A 65 -21.96 0.67 7.97
CA ASP A 65 -20.58 1.06 8.24
C ASP A 65 -19.72 -0.21 8.31
N SER A 66 -18.95 -0.49 7.27
CA SER A 66 -18.06 -1.67 7.23
C SER A 66 -16.83 -1.49 8.12
N GLY A 67 -16.51 -0.26 8.51
CA GLY A 67 -15.48 0.08 9.50
C GLY A 67 -15.96 -0.04 10.96
N ASP A 68 -17.24 -0.31 11.22
CA ASP A 68 -17.73 -0.55 12.58
C ASP A 68 -17.51 -2.02 12.99
N PRO A 69 -16.79 -2.27 14.11
CA PRO A 69 -16.59 -3.62 14.65
C PRO A 69 -17.89 -4.42 14.85
N THR A 70 -19.00 -3.73 15.16
CA THR A 70 -20.30 -4.39 15.34
C THR A 70 -20.88 -4.93 14.04
N THR A 71 -20.57 -4.32 12.92
CA THR A 71 -20.92 -4.81 11.58
C THR A 71 -20.22 -6.14 11.29
N LEU A 72 -18.93 -6.24 11.56
CA LEU A 72 -18.18 -7.50 11.44
C LEU A 72 -18.74 -8.57 12.37
N LYS A 73 -19.01 -8.21 13.64
CA LYS A 73 -19.61 -9.12 14.62
C LYS A 73 -20.97 -9.67 14.14
N SER A 74 -21.81 -8.79 13.62
CA SER A 74 -23.13 -9.18 13.08
C SER A 74 -22.99 -10.17 11.91
N PHE A 75 -21.98 -9.99 11.05
CA PHE A 75 -21.71 -10.94 9.97
C PHE A 75 -21.27 -12.31 10.48
N LEU A 76 -20.35 -12.34 11.43
CA LEU A 76 -19.85 -13.59 12.03
C LEU A 76 -20.97 -14.37 12.73
N ASP A 77 -21.79 -13.69 13.54
CA ASP A 77 -22.92 -14.31 14.22
C ASP A 77 -23.96 -14.86 13.24
N TRP A 78 -24.30 -14.08 12.22
CA TRP A 78 -25.21 -14.53 11.18
C TRP A 78 -24.65 -15.72 10.40
N GLY A 79 -23.41 -15.63 9.96
CA GLY A 79 -22.76 -16.65 9.14
C GLY A 79 -22.66 -17.98 9.89
N PHE A 80 -22.11 -17.99 11.08
CA PHE A 80 -21.88 -19.21 11.85
C PHE A 80 -23.16 -19.80 12.45
N SER A 81 -24.17 -19.01 12.74
CA SER A 81 -25.48 -19.53 13.19
C SER A 81 -26.29 -20.07 12.02
N ARG A 82 -26.27 -19.41 10.87
CA ARG A 82 -27.06 -19.82 9.69
C ARG A 82 -26.45 -21.00 8.95
N TYR A 83 -25.14 -21.12 8.97
CA TYR A 83 -24.36 -22.14 8.27
C TYR A 83 -23.37 -22.81 9.24
N PRO A 84 -23.89 -23.60 10.20
CA PRO A 84 -23.04 -24.27 11.17
C PRO A 84 -22.07 -25.22 10.48
N SER A 85 -20.81 -25.18 10.89
CA SER A 85 -19.76 -26.04 10.36
C SER A 85 -18.75 -26.41 11.43
N ALA A 86 -18.11 -27.57 11.29
CA ALA A 86 -17.05 -28.03 12.20
C ALA A 86 -15.79 -27.17 12.09
N ARG A 87 -15.53 -26.61 10.91
CA ARG A 87 -14.38 -25.74 10.63
C ARG A 87 -14.84 -24.38 10.15
N LYS A 88 -14.11 -23.36 10.53
CA LYS A 88 -14.45 -21.97 10.26
C LYS A 88 -13.24 -21.21 9.76
N MET A 89 -13.41 -20.54 8.63
CA MET A 89 -12.43 -19.62 8.09
C MET A 89 -13.07 -18.24 7.91
N LEU A 90 -12.37 -17.23 8.36
CA LEU A 90 -12.72 -15.84 8.09
C LEU A 90 -11.71 -15.26 7.12
N ILE A 91 -12.18 -14.59 6.07
CA ILE A 91 -11.37 -13.79 5.16
C ILE A 91 -11.78 -12.33 5.33
N LEU A 92 -10.87 -11.50 5.77
CA LEU A 92 -11.02 -10.04 5.80
C LEU A 92 -10.41 -9.47 4.53
N TRP A 93 -11.26 -8.91 3.69
CA TRP A 93 -10.93 -8.39 2.37
C TRP A 93 -11.19 -6.88 2.33
N SER A 94 -10.16 -6.07 2.16
CA SER A 94 -10.25 -4.62 1.99
C SER A 94 -8.86 -4.00 1.82
N HIS A 95 -8.80 -2.66 1.81
CA HIS A 95 -7.57 -1.97 2.21
C HIS A 95 -7.22 -2.27 3.66
N ALA A 96 -5.91 -2.26 3.95
CA ALA A 96 -5.38 -2.26 5.30
C ALA A 96 -4.04 -1.52 5.35
N ASP A 97 -3.67 -1.10 6.56
CA ASP A 97 -2.52 -0.25 6.83
C ASP A 97 -1.75 -0.74 8.05
N SER A 98 -1.65 -2.09 8.20
CA SER A 98 -1.05 -2.73 9.35
C SER A 98 -1.72 -2.30 10.68
N TRP A 99 -0.93 -2.02 11.70
CA TRP A 99 -1.37 -1.51 13.02
C TRP A 99 -1.04 -0.01 13.22
N TYR A 100 -0.32 0.63 12.28
CA TYR A 100 0.29 1.97 12.46
C TYR A 100 -0.68 3.12 12.54
N ASN A 101 -1.78 3.09 11.82
CA ASN A 101 -2.57 4.28 11.59
C ASN A 101 -3.65 4.45 12.64
N LYS A 102 -3.68 5.61 13.32
CA LYS A 102 -4.72 5.94 14.32
C LYS A 102 -6.13 5.97 13.71
N ASN A 103 -6.25 6.11 12.38
CA ASN A 103 -7.53 6.34 11.70
C ASN A 103 -7.85 5.33 10.59
N LYS A 104 -6.92 4.42 10.24
CA LYS A 104 -7.11 3.47 9.14
C LYS A 104 -6.31 2.20 9.44
N TYR A 105 -7.00 1.10 9.67
CA TYR A 105 -6.36 -0.18 9.98
C TYR A 105 -6.76 -1.23 8.97
N ILE A 106 -7.98 -1.77 9.10
CA ILE A 106 -8.57 -2.69 8.13
C ILE A 106 -10.03 -2.33 7.90
N ALA A 107 -10.52 -2.59 6.70
CA ALA A 107 -11.90 -2.34 6.30
C ALA A 107 -12.34 -0.85 6.38
N PRO A 108 -11.58 0.08 5.78
CA PRO A 108 -12.01 1.48 5.74
C PRO A 108 -13.30 1.63 4.95
N ASP A 109 -14.21 2.43 5.50
CA ASP A 109 -15.49 2.83 4.92
C ASP A 109 -15.42 4.32 4.61
N LEU A 110 -15.55 4.69 3.33
CA LEU A 110 -15.37 6.09 2.91
C LEU A 110 -16.56 6.98 3.27
N ASP A 111 -17.76 6.41 3.34
CA ASP A 111 -18.97 7.17 3.69
C ASP A 111 -18.95 7.62 5.14
N THR A 112 -18.46 6.80 6.04
CA THR A 112 -18.38 7.08 7.48
C THR A 112 -17.03 7.59 7.94
N GLY A 113 -15.96 7.27 7.21
CA GLY A 113 -14.58 7.52 7.61
C GLY A 113 -14.06 6.58 8.70
N ASN A 114 -14.81 5.52 9.04
CA ASN A 114 -14.41 4.52 10.02
C ASN A 114 -13.52 3.43 9.42
N ALA A 115 -12.78 2.74 10.31
CA ALA A 115 -12.05 1.51 10.01
C ALA A 115 -11.88 0.71 11.31
N ILE A 116 -11.75 -0.61 11.21
CA ILE A 116 -11.55 -1.48 12.38
C ILE A 116 -10.09 -1.43 12.81
N GLY A 117 -9.83 -1.13 14.08
CA GLY A 117 -8.49 -1.01 14.63
C GLY A 117 -7.88 -2.33 15.12
N ILE A 118 -6.56 -2.42 15.02
CA ILE A 118 -5.75 -3.54 15.55
C ILE A 118 -5.23 -3.17 16.95
N ALA A 119 -4.41 -2.12 17.05
CA ALA A 119 -3.75 -1.73 18.29
C ALA A 119 -4.72 -1.27 19.39
N ASN A 120 -5.87 -0.69 19.02
CA ASN A 120 -6.94 -0.34 19.94
C ASN A 120 -7.84 -1.53 20.34
N HIS A 121 -7.48 -2.76 19.94
CA HIS A 121 -8.14 -4.02 20.26
C HIS A 121 -9.58 -4.19 19.73
N GLU A 122 -10.00 -3.42 18.73
CA GLU A 122 -11.36 -3.57 18.15
C GLU A 122 -11.50 -4.92 17.44
N LEU A 123 -10.56 -5.28 16.56
CA LEU A 123 -10.62 -6.57 15.86
C LEU A 123 -10.53 -7.75 16.83
N SER A 124 -9.58 -7.72 17.76
CA SER A 124 -9.42 -8.78 18.76
C SER A 124 -10.66 -8.94 19.65
N SER A 125 -11.33 -7.84 20.01
CA SER A 125 -12.58 -7.86 20.78
C SER A 125 -13.74 -8.52 20.02
N VAL A 126 -13.88 -8.24 18.72
CA VAL A 126 -14.87 -8.89 17.86
C VAL A 126 -14.61 -10.40 17.77
N LEU A 127 -13.36 -10.78 17.55
CA LEU A 127 -12.98 -12.20 17.42
C LEU A 127 -13.15 -12.94 18.76
N ALA A 128 -12.80 -12.31 19.88
CA ALA A 128 -13.00 -12.86 21.22
C ALA A 128 -14.48 -13.15 21.55
N ALA A 129 -15.37 -12.30 21.03
CA ALA A 129 -16.82 -12.46 21.19
C ALA A 129 -17.46 -13.39 20.14
N SER A 130 -16.67 -14.01 19.28
CA SER A 130 -17.12 -14.86 18.17
C SER A 130 -16.66 -16.32 18.36
N ALA A 131 -17.11 -17.23 17.48
CA ALA A 131 -16.60 -18.59 17.50
C ALA A 131 -15.14 -18.62 17.07
N HIS A 132 -14.34 -19.46 17.74
CA HIS A 132 -12.93 -19.68 17.36
C HIS A 132 -12.81 -20.12 15.90
N LEU A 133 -11.80 -19.60 15.22
CA LEU A 133 -11.52 -19.84 13.81
C LEU A 133 -10.44 -20.91 13.64
N ASP A 134 -10.58 -21.77 12.65
CA ASP A 134 -9.45 -22.60 12.21
C ASP A 134 -8.45 -21.76 11.41
N ILE A 135 -8.94 -20.82 10.58
CA ILE A 135 -8.08 -19.96 9.74
C ILE A 135 -8.63 -18.52 9.76
N LEU A 136 -7.75 -17.57 10.01
CA LEU A 136 -7.95 -16.15 9.75
C LEU A 136 -7.05 -15.74 8.60
N LEU A 137 -7.63 -15.27 7.49
CA LEU A 137 -6.89 -14.81 6.32
C LEU A 137 -7.16 -13.33 6.09
N PHE A 138 -6.11 -12.58 5.83
CA PHE A 138 -6.17 -11.19 5.42
C PHE A 138 -5.88 -11.07 3.91
N ASP A 139 -6.90 -10.79 3.12
CA ASP A 139 -6.76 -10.31 1.74
C ASP A 139 -6.71 -8.78 1.80
N ALA A 140 -5.60 -8.28 2.32
CA ALA A 140 -5.36 -6.89 2.63
C ALA A 140 -3.85 -6.65 2.83
N CYS A 141 -3.40 -5.43 2.56
CA CYS A 141 -1.98 -5.06 2.60
C CYS A 141 -1.40 -5.12 4.02
N SER A 142 -0.13 -5.54 4.15
CA SER A 142 0.70 -5.40 5.36
C SER A 142 0.11 -6.00 6.64
N MET A 143 -0.73 -7.03 6.53
CA MET A 143 -1.38 -7.64 7.69
C MET A 143 -0.60 -8.82 8.29
N GLN A 144 0.54 -9.22 7.71
CA GLN A 144 1.34 -10.34 8.18
C GLN A 144 2.60 -9.84 8.91
N SER A 145 2.38 -9.13 10.02
CA SER A 145 3.45 -8.78 10.95
C SER A 145 3.35 -9.61 12.23
N ILE A 146 4.48 -9.78 12.90
CA ILE A 146 4.54 -10.53 14.18
C ILE A 146 3.71 -9.85 15.26
N GLU A 147 3.63 -8.51 15.23
CA GLU A 147 2.82 -7.72 16.15
C GLU A 147 1.34 -8.06 16.00
N ILE A 148 0.81 -8.01 14.77
CA ILE A 148 -0.60 -8.34 14.48
C ILE A 148 -0.89 -9.80 14.81
N ALA A 149 0.01 -10.71 14.40
CA ALA A 149 -0.15 -12.12 14.66
C ALA A 149 -0.22 -12.43 16.17
N TYR A 150 0.60 -11.73 16.96
CA TYR A 150 0.59 -11.91 18.41
C TYR A 150 -0.69 -11.39 19.06
N GLU A 151 -1.24 -10.25 18.61
CA GLU A 151 -2.54 -9.72 19.04
C GLU A 151 -3.68 -10.70 18.79
N LEU A 152 -3.62 -11.43 17.68
CA LEU A 152 -4.73 -12.26 17.21
C LEU A 152 -4.55 -13.77 17.51
N ARG A 153 -3.44 -14.18 18.13
CA ARG A 153 -3.04 -15.58 18.36
C ARG A 153 -4.06 -16.46 19.07
N HIS A 154 -4.96 -15.87 19.83
CA HIS A 154 -5.96 -16.62 20.62
C HIS A 154 -7.24 -16.93 19.86
N TYR A 155 -7.44 -16.37 18.66
CA TYR A 155 -8.73 -16.38 17.98
C TYR A 155 -8.77 -17.27 16.74
N ALA A 156 -7.61 -17.70 16.24
CA ALA A 156 -7.50 -18.60 15.11
C ALA A 156 -6.34 -19.59 15.32
N ASP A 157 -6.45 -20.82 14.77
CA ASP A 157 -5.35 -21.78 14.80
C ASP A 157 -4.23 -21.38 13.84
N PHE A 158 -4.61 -20.81 12.68
CA PHE A 158 -3.68 -20.33 11.66
C PHE A 158 -4.04 -18.91 11.22
N ILE A 159 -3.01 -18.07 11.08
CA ILE A 159 -3.12 -16.70 10.55
C ILE A 159 -2.37 -16.66 9.21
N VAL A 160 -3.04 -16.16 8.17
CA VAL A 160 -2.50 -16.10 6.80
C VAL A 160 -2.63 -14.65 6.30
N GLY A 161 -1.59 -14.14 5.65
CA GLY A 161 -1.62 -12.79 5.10
C GLY A 161 -0.35 -12.42 4.33
N SER A 162 -0.32 -11.20 3.80
CA SER A 162 0.83 -10.61 3.16
C SER A 162 1.55 -9.65 4.11
N ALA A 163 2.87 -9.74 4.15
CA ALA A 163 3.72 -8.81 4.89
C ALA A 163 3.96 -7.50 4.11
N ASP A 164 3.72 -7.52 2.80
CA ASP A 164 3.86 -6.38 1.89
C ASP A 164 2.49 -6.03 1.27
N LEU A 165 2.47 -5.13 0.31
CA LEU A 165 1.26 -4.76 -0.42
C LEU A 165 0.67 -5.97 -1.15
N VAL A 166 -0.65 -6.06 -1.15
CA VAL A 166 -1.40 -7.02 -1.97
C VAL A 166 -1.77 -6.33 -3.28
N PRO A 167 -1.37 -6.89 -4.45
CA PRO A 167 -1.81 -6.33 -5.72
C PRO A 167 -3.34 -6.30 -5.83
N VAL A 168 -3.84 -5.30 -6.53
CA VAL A 168 -5.26 -4.93 -6.56
C VAL A 168 -6.26 -6.06 -6.87
N LYS A 169 -5.83 -7.13 -7.52
CA LYS A 169 -6.69 -8.30 -7.81
C LYS A 169 -6.89 -9.24 -6.61
N GLY A 170 -6.15 -9.05 -5.52
CA GLY A 170 -6.29 -9.83 -4.30
C GLY A 170 -5.88 -11.30 -4.44
N PHE A 171 -6.41 -12.13 -3.58
CA PHE A 171 -6.14 -13.56 -3.59
C PHE A 171 -6.89 -14.30 -4.71
N PRO A 172 -6.31 -15.39 -5.26
CA PRO A 172 -6.88 -16.11 -6.41
C PRO A 172 -7.99 -17.08 -5.98
N TYR A 173 -9.18 -16.57 -5.67
CA TYR A 173 -10.30 -17.35 -5.11
C TYR A 173 -10.68 -18.55 -5.97
N ALA A 174 -10.62 -18.44 -7.30
CA ALA A 174 -10.91 -19.55 -8.20
C ALA A 174 -9.96 -20.76 -7.97
N HIS A 175 -8.72 -20.52 -7.54
CA HIS A 175 -7.73 -21.56 -7.27
C HIS A 175 -7.73 -21.99 -5.79
N MET A 176 -8.10 -21.10 -4.87
CA MET A 176 -8.12 -21.40 -3.43
C MET A 176 -9.33 -22.23 -3.01
N ILE A 177 -10.54 -21.91 -3.50
CA ILE A 177 -11.79 -22.55 -3.07
C ILE A 177 -11.79 -24.08 -3.27
N PRO A 178 -11.27 -24.63 -4.38
CA PRO A 178 -11.15 -26.09 -4.53
C PRO A 178 -10.31 -26.78 -3.46
N LEU A 179 -9.42 -26.04 -2.78
CA LEU A 179 -8.57 -26.58 -1.72
C LEU A 179 -9.27 -26.71 -0.35
N PHE A 180 -10.50 -26.17 -0.21
CA PHE A 180 -11.24 -26.16 1.05
C PHE A 180 -11.81 -27.55 1.42
N THR A 181 -11.09 -28.61 1.10
CA THR A 181 -11.49 -30.01 1.35
C THR A 181 -10.76 -30.65 2.53
N GLY A 182 -9.55 -30.18 2.82
CA GLY A 182 -8.61 -30.82 3.73
C GLY A 182 -8.75 -30.42 5.19
N GLN A 183 -7.74 -30.76 5.97
CA GLN A 183 -7.56 -30.22 7.31
C GLN A 183 -7.11 -28.77 7.24
N ALA A 184 -7.45 -27.97 8.25
CA ALA A 184 -7.11 -26.54 8.30
C ALA A 184 -5.62 -26.25 8.07
N LYS A 185 -4.72 -27.04 8.68
CA LYS A 185 -3.27 -26.91 8.47
C LYS A 185 -2.86 -27.08 7.01
N ALA A 186 -3.41 -28.10 6.33
CA ALA A 186 -3.06 -28.36 4.92
C ALA A 186 -3.56 -27.24 4.00
N LEU A 187 -4.78 -26.76 4.24
CA LEU A 187 -5.34 -25.63 3.51
C LEU A 187 -4.51 -24.36 3.76
N ALA A 188 -4.32 -23.96 5.02
CA ALA A 188 -3.58 -22.78 5.39
C ALA A 188 -2.15 -22.81 4.81
N GLY A 189 -1.48 -23.97 4.87
CA GLY A 189 -0.12 -24.15 4.34
C GLY A 189 -0.02 -24.09 2.81
N ALA A 190 -1.11 -24.35 2.07
CA ALA A 190 -1.10 -24.27 0.62
C ALA A 190 -1.35 -22.83 0.08
N ILE A 191 -1.99 -21.98 0.86
CA ILE A 191 -2.39 -20.64 0.41
C ILE A 191 -1.21 -19.76 -0.04
N PRO A 192 -0.06 -19.69 0.68
CA PRO A 192 1.04 -18.81 0.27
C PRO A 192 1.54 -19.07 -1.15
N GLU A 193 1.80 -20.34 -1.50
CA GLU A 193 2.26 -20.70 -2.84
C GLU A 193 1.19 -20.41 -3.90
N VAL A 194 -0.04 -20.81 -3.67
CA VAL A 194 -1.16 -20.57 -4.60
C VAL A 194 -1.35 -19.05 -4.86
N TYR A 195 -1.18 -18.24 -3.84
CA TYR A 195 -1.26 -16.78 -3.99
C TYR A 195 -0.11 -16.23 -4.82
N THR A 196 1.13 -16.51 -4.47
CA THR A 196 2.30 -15.96 -5.17
C THR A 196 2.40 -16.49 -6.60
N ASP A 197 2.10 -17.77 -6.84
CA ASP A 197 2.08 -18.37 -8.17
C ASP A 197 1.06 -17.71 -9.09
N SER A 198 -0.07 -17.23 -8.54
CA SER A 198 -1.08 -16.52 -9.33
C SER A 198 -0.58 -15.20 -9.92
N TYR A 199 0.53 -14.67 -9.40
CA TYR A 199 1.16 -13.41 -9.83
C TYR A 199 2.48 -13.60 -10.59
N LEU A 200 2.85 -14.83 -10.91
CA LEU A 200 4.01 -15.07 -11.78
C LEU A 200 3.81 -14.40 -13.15
N PRO A 201 4.90 -13.98 -13.81
CA PRO A 201 4.81 -13.36 -15.14
C PRO A 201 4.03 -14.21 -16.14
N GLY A 202 3.11 -13.59 -16.87
CA GLY A 202 2.27 -14.25 -17.88
C GLY A 202 0.99 -14.91 -17.33
N THR A 203 0.72 -14.84 -16.03
CA THR A 203 -0.55 -15.31 -15.46
C THR A 203 -1.70 -14.32 -15.71
N PRO A 204 -2.96 -14.72 -15.56
CA PRO A 204 -4.10 -13.78 -15.68
C PRO A 204 -4.05 -12.62 -14.67
N ASN A 205 -3.47 -12.82 -13.50
CA ASN A 205 -3.30 -11.77 -12.51
C ASN A 205 -2.11 -10.86 -12.81
N ASN A 206 -1.11 -11.37 -13.50
CA ASN A 206 0.07 -10.63 -13.96
C ASN A 206 0.38 -10.94 -15.43
N PRO A 207 -0.32 -10.29 -16.39
CA PRO A 207 -0.08 -10.52 -17.81
C PRO A 207 1.25 -9.92 -18.32
N SER A 208 1.99 -9.22 -17.46
CA SER A 208 3.31 -8.66 -17.80
C SER A 208 4.40 -9.73 -17.81
N ASN A 209 5.57 -9.37 -18.35
CA ASN A 209 6.78 -10.21 -18.32
C ASN A 209 7.69 -9.89 -17.13
N HIS A 210 7.21 -9.09 -16.17
CA HIS A 210 7.95 -8.68 -14.99
C HIS A 210 7.36 -9.32 -13.73
N TYR A 211 8.21 -9.66 -12.78
CA TYR A 211 7.76 -10.06 -11.45
C TYR A 211 7.11 -8.88 -10.74
N LEU A 212 6.01 -9.14 -10.06
CA LEU A 212 5.42 -8.24 -9.09
C LEU A 212 5.90 -8.64 -7.70
N THR A 213 5.99 -7.69 -6.79
CA THR A 213 6.20 -7.99 -5.38
C THR A 213 4.94 -8.62 -4.81
N THR A 214 5.07 -9.84 -4.31
CA THR A 214 4.04 -10.52 -3.52
C THR A 214 4.70 -11.29 -2.40
N THR A 215 4.12 -11.25 -1.23
CA THR A 215 4.57 -11.98 -0.04
C THR A 215 3.38 -12.64 0.62
N CYS A 216 3.53 -13.85 1.11
CA CYS A 216 2.49 -14.48 1.92
C CYS A 216 3.11 -15.53 2.83
N SER A 217 2.65 -15.59 4.07
CA SER A 217 2.98 -16.66 4.98
C SER A 217 1.78 -17.15 5.78
N THR A 218 1.93 -18.33 6.34
CA THR A 218 0.97 -18.94 7.26
C THR A 218 1.64 -19.18 8.60
N LEU A 219 1.07 -18.63 9.65
CA LEU A 219 1.57 -18.74 11.01
C LEU A 219 0.69 -19.68 11.83
N LYS A 220 1.32 -20.48 12.67
CA LYS A 220 0.68 -21.33 13.65
C LYS A 220 0.56 -20.60 14.98
N SER A 221 -0.65 -20.21 15.34
CA SER A 221 -0.92 -19.35 16.50
C SER A 221 -0.45 -19.93 17.84
N SER A 222 -0.51 -21.26 18.01
CA SER A 222 -0.10 -21.91 19.25
C SER A 222 1.38 -21.73 19.61
N GLU A 223 2.22 -21.44 18.64
CA GLU A 223 3.67 -21.27 18.82
C GLU A 223 4.08 -19.81 19.11
N LEU A 224 3.18 -18.84 18.83
CA LEU A 224 3.48 -17.41 18.96
C LEU A 224 3.83 -16.99 20.40
N SER A 225 3.19 -17.59 21.40
CA SER A 225 3.52 -17.25 22.80
C SER A 225 4.90 -17.74 23.22
N GLY A 226 5.34 -18.89 22.72
CA GLY A 226 6.70 -19.41 22.95
C GLY A 226 7.75 -18.54 22.24
N PHE A 227 7.46 -18.18 20.99
CA PHE A 227 8.30 -17.25 20.22
C PHE A 227 8.43 -15.89 20.92
N TYR A 228 7.32 -15.30 21.37
CA TYR A 228 7.32 -14.01 22.07
C TYR A 228 8.24 -14.01 23.29
N GLN A 229 8.24 -15.09 24.08
CA GLN A 229 9.13 -15.18 25.25
C GLN A 229 10.60 -15.19 24.85
N ALA A 230 10.95 -15.98 23.81
CA ALA A 230 12.31 -16.01 23.28
C ALA A 230 12.72 -14.66 22.67
N PHE A 231 11.77 -13.96 22.01
CA PHE A 231 12.00 -12.65 21.42
C PHE A 231 12.16 -11.55 22.48
N SER A 232 11.44 -11.65 23.59
CA SER A 232 11.61 -10.72 24.71
C SER A 232 13.03 -10.81 25.32
N ASP A 233 13.52 -12.03 25.57
CA ASP A 233 14.89 -12.25 26.03
C ASP A 233 15.92 -11.66 25.04
N PHE A 234 15.72 -11.93 23.75
CA PHE A 234 16.55 -11.42 22.67
C PHE A 234 16.56 -9.88 22.62
N SER A 235 15.41 -9.21 22.72
CA SER A 235 15.32 -7.76 22.69
C SER A 235 16.17 -7.10 23.79
N HIS A 236 16.19 -7.70 24.98
CA HIS A 236 17.05 -7.23 26.07
C HIS A 236 18.54 -7.48 25.82
N SER A 237 18.89 -8.49 25.03
CA SER A 237 20.28 -8.78 24.68
C SER A 237 20.86 -7.82 23.61
N LEU A 238 20.04 -7.00 22.97
CA LEU A 238 20.47 -6.09 21.89
C LEU A 238 21.23 -4.84 22.37
N PHE A 239 21.01 -4.37 23.60
CA PHE A 239 21.57 -3.11 24.08
C PHE A 239 23.09 -2.95 23.92
N PRO A 240 23.93 -3.99 24.09
CA PRO A 240 25.37 -3.89 23.81
C PRO A 240 25.72 -3.84 22.32
N HIS A 241 24.72 -4.03 21.41
CA HIS A 241 24.92 -4.20 19.99
C HIS A 241 24.19 -3.14 19.13
N VAL A 242 23.75 -2.05 19.75
CA VAL A 242 22.90 -1.02 19.09
C VAL A 242 23.52 -0.48 17.80
N GLN A 243 24.81 -0.17 17.76
CA GLN A 243 25.47 0.32 16.55
C GLN A 243 25.49 -0.75 15.45
N ALA A 244 25.82 -1.99 15.79
CA ALA A 244 25.81 -3.08 14.81
C ALA A 244 24.41 -3.35 14.25
N MET A 245 23.37 -3.13 15.05
CA MET A 245 21.98 -3.25 14.60
C MET A 245 21.55 -2.06 13.74
N ALA A 246 22.01 -0.85 14.01
CA ALA A 246 21.78 0.30 13.16
C ALA A 246 22.40 0.10 11.77
N ASP A 247 23.67 -0.35 11.74
CA ASP A 247 24.36 -0.67 10.48
C ASP A 247 23.65 -1.81 9.71
N LEU A 248 23.17 -2.82 10.43
CA LEU A 248 22.41 -3.92 9.85
C LEU A 248 21.09 -3.45 9.25
N ARG A 249 20.35 -2.56 9.92
CA ARG A 249 19.04 -2.08 9.45
C ARG A 249 19.11 -1.50 8.03
N ALA A 250 20.18 -0.79 7.72
CA ALA A 250 20.39 -0.20 6.39
C ALA A 250 20.58 -1.24 5.25
N GLU A 251 20.86 -2.50 5.59
CA GLU A 251 21.08 -3.60 4.63
C GLU A 251 19.85 -4.51 4.47
N LEU A 252 18.80 -4.29 5.26
CA LEU A 252 17.60 -5.12 5.23
C LEU A 252 16.63 -4.64 4.15
N TYR A 253 15.96 -5.60 3.52
CA TYR A 253 14.85 -5.30 2.62
C TYR A 253 13.69 -4.71 3.43
N GLU A 254 13.22 -3.53 3.02
CA GLU A 254 12.07 -2.86 3.61
C GLU A 254 10.81 -3.25 2.86
N MET A 255 9.92 -3.92 3.56
CA MET A 255 8.59 -4.26 3.07
C MET A 255 7.69 -3.02 3.15
N ASN A 256 6.81 -2.86 2.17
CA ASN A 256 5.85 -1.75 2.15
C ASN A 256 6.52 -0.39 2.47
N SER A 257 7.33 0.10 1.53
CA SER A 257 8.16 1.30 1.70
C SER A 257 7.39 2.46 2.36
N GLY A 258 7.91 2.95 3.49
CA GLY A 258 7.33 4.01 4.30
C GLY A 258 6.74 3.57 5.64
N TYR A 259 6.65 2.27 5.93
CA TYR A 259 6.20 1.74 7.23
C TYR A 259 7.33 1.16 8.08
N ALA A 260 8.53 1.06 7.52
CA ALA A 260 9.72 0.59 8.22
C ALA A 260 9.64 -0.89 8.69
N ASP A 261 8.90 -1.71 7.95
CA ASP A 261 8.80 -3.14 8.20
C ASP A 261 9.94 -3.90 7.51
N VAL A 262 10.59 -4.82 8.23
CA VAL A 262 11.59 -5.73 7.68
C VAL A 262 11.16 -7.17 7.87
N ASP A 263 11.68 -8.10 7.05
CA ASP A 263 11.48 -9.52 7.30
C ASP A 263 12.31 -9.96 8.51
N ILE A 264 11.64 -10.52 9.53
CA ILE A 264 12.30 -10.94 10.76
C ILE A 264 13.30 -12.08 10.54
N CYS A 265 13.02 -12.99 9.61
CA CYS A 265 13.95 -14.08 9.29
C CYS A 265 15.18 -13.58 8.56
N GLN A 266 15.02 -12.62 7.62
CA GLN A 266 16.15 -11.97 6.98
C GLN A 266 17.03 -11.25 8.02
N MET A 267 16.42 -10.47 8.92
CA MET A 267 17.14 -9.78 9.99
C MET A 267 18.00 -10.77 10.81
N LEU A 268 17.39 -11.84 11.32
CA LEU A 268 18.09 -12.82 12.14
C LEU A 268 19.18 -13.57 11.36
N THR A 269 18.93 -13.88 10.09
CA THR A 269 19.91 -14.52 9.20
C THR A 269 21.12 -13.61 8.97
N ARG A 270 20.90 -12.33 8.69
CA ARG A 270 21.99 -11.35 8.54
C ARG A 270 22.76 -11.14 9.86
N MET A 271 22.07 -11.14 11.00
CA MET A 271 22.72 -11.11 12.31
C MET A 271 23.68 -12.28 12.51
N LEU A 272 23.25 -13.51 12.17
CA LEU A 272 24.13 -14.69 12.22
C LEU A 272 25.34 -14.54 11.32
N GLN A 273 25.17 -14.08 10.09
CA GLN A 273 26.25 -13.87 9.12
C GLN A 273 27.28 -12.86 9.62
N LYS A 274 26.83 -11.84 10.35
CA LYS A 274 27.67 -10.79 10.92
C LYS A 274 28.20 -11.11 12.33
N GLY A 275 27.81 -12.23 12.92
CA GLY A 275 28.20 -12.60 14.28
C GLY A 275 27.56 -11.74 15.38
N ILE A 276 26.42 -11.12 15.10
CA ILE A 276 25.65 -10.33 16.06
C ILE A 276 24.74 -11.32 16.84
N LEU A 277 24.95 -11.45 18.14
CA LEU A 277 24.19 -12.36 19.02
C LEU A 277 23.93 -13.73 18.38
N PRO A 278 24.95 -14.47 17.92
CA PRO A 278 24.74 -15.64 17.05
C PRO A 278 23.93 -16.73 17.72
N HIS A 279 24.02 -16.87 19.04
CA HIS A 279 23.30 -17.88 19.81
C HIS A 279 21.81 -17.55 19.91
N ASP A 280 21.48 -16.30 20.20
CA ASP A 280 20.11 -15.84 20.33
C ASP A 280 19.43 -15.76 18.97
N SER A 281 20.13 -15.30 17.94
CA SER A 281 19.62 -15.25 16.56
C SER A 281 19.29 -16.66 16.03
N ALA A 282 20.16 -17.65 16.26
CA ALA A 282 19.90 -19.04 15.90
C ALA A 282 18.70 -19.62 16.66
N ARG A 283 18.59 -19.34 17.96
CA ARG A 283 17.47 -19.78 18.81
C ARG A 283 16.14 -19.24 18.29
N LEU A 284 16.10 -17.96 17.91
CA LEU A 284 14.89 -17.35 17.37
C LEU A 284 14.53 -17.88 15.98
N LEU A 285 15.51 -18.08 15.10
CA LEU A 285 15.25 -18.69 13.78
C LEU A 285 14.64 -20.09 13.94
N ASN A 286 15.18 -20.92 14.82
CA ASN A 286 14.60 -22.25 15.09
C ASN A 286 13.17 -22.14 15.65
N SER A 287 12.89 -21.14 16.49
CA SER A 287 11.53 -20.90 17.00
C SER A 287 10.57 -20.44 15.90
N LEU A 288 11.06 -19.68 14.92
CA LEU A 288 10.26 -19.25 13.76
C LEU A 288 9.93 -20.42 12.81
N GLU A 289 10.75 -21.47 12.72
CA GLU A 289 10.44 -22.69 11.97
C GLU A 289 9.18 -23.40 12.52
N ASP A 290 8.92 -23.30 13.83
CA ASP A 290 7.71 -23.83 14.45
C ASP A 290 6.49 -22.91 14.21
N VAL A 291 6.70 -21.59 14.15
CA VAL A 291 5.67 -20.57 13.92
C VAL A 291 5.24 -20.52 12.47
N ILE A 292 6.19 -20.43 11.52
CA ILE A 292 5.92 -20.28 10.09
C ILE A 292 5.79 -21.67 9.44
N ILE A 293 4.57 -22.11 9.19
CA ILE A 293 4.34 -23.43 8.57
C ILE A 293 4.46 -23.44 7.05
N SER A 294 4.36 -22.27 6.43
CA SER A 294 4.54 -22.07 4.99
C SER A 294 4.77 -20.60 4.70
N SER A 295 5.64 -20.32 3.75
CA SER A 295 5.85 -18.98 3.22
C SER A 295 6.18 -19.03 1.73
N SER A 296 5.81 -17.98 1.01
CA SER A 296 6.16 -17.80 -0.40
C SER A 296 6.23 -16.31 -0.73
N TYR A 297 7.08 -15.96 -1.69
CA TYR A 297 7.20 -14.60 -2.17
C TYR A 297 7.69 -14.54 -3.62
N THR A 298 7.38 -13.44 -4.31
CA THR A 298 7.98 -13.06 -5.58
C THR A 298 8.46 -11.62 -5.50
N LEU A 299 9.63 -11.35 -6.06
CA LEU A 299 10.21 -10.01 -6.09
C LEU A 299 10.76 -9.71 -7.49
N PRO A 300 10.77 -8.43 -7.93
CA PRO A 300 11.34 -8.02 -9.20
C PRO A 300 12.88 -8.10 -9.24
N TYR A 301 13.53 -8.27 -8.11
CA TYR A 301 14.98 -8.44 -7.94
C TYR A 301 15.26 -9.61 -7.00
N ILE A 302 16.51 -10.07 -6.97
CA ILE A 302 16.91 -11.23 -6.19
C ILE A 302 17.17 -10.78 -4.75
N GLU A 303 16.22 -11.01 -3.86
CA GLU A 303 16.40 -11.01 -2.42
C GLU A 303 16.29 -12.45 -1.91
N THR A 304 17.04 -12.76 -0.88
CA THR A 304 17.08 -14.08 -0.26
C THR A 304 16.75 -14.00 1.22
N ASP A 305 16.46 -15.16 1.80
CA ASP A 305 16.25 -15.33 3.24
C ASP A 305 14.96 -14.71 3.79
N LEU A 306 14.00 -14.32 2.90
CA LEU A 306 12.68 -13.85 3.32
C LEU A 306 11.77 -15.02 3.68
N GLN A 307 10.91 -14.80 4.68
CA GLN A 307 9.85 -15.73 5.09
C GLN A 307 8.47 -15.06 5.15
N SER A 308 8.34 -13.87 4.58
CA SER A 308 7.09 -13.14 4.47
C SER A 308 6.41 -12.89 5.83
N LEU A 309 7.22 -12.59 6.85
CA LEU A 309 6.76 -12.19 8.18
C LEU A 309 7.45 -10.89 8.58
N ALA A 310 6.68 -9.82 8.65
CA ALA A 310 7.16 -8.49 8.99
C ALA A 310 7.43 -8.35 10.49
N LEU A 311 8.42 -7.53 10.82
CA LEU A 311 8.69 -6.94 12.13
C LEU A 311 8.91 -5.46 11.92
N TRP A 312 8.25 -4.62 12.70
CA TRP A 312 8.47 -3.20 12.65
C TRP A 312 9.84 -2.82 13.23
N PHE A 313 10.69 -2.27 12.36
CA PHE A 313 12.04 -1.85 12.69
C PHE A 313 12.36 -0.53 12.00
N PRO A 314 11.89 0.61 12.53
CA PRO A 314 12.17 1.92 11.95
C PRO A 314 13.67 2.25 12.00
N ASP A 315 14.11 2.99 11.01
CA ASP A 315 15.48 3.45 10.84
C ASP A 315 15.64 4.94 11.19
N ILE A 316 14.53 5.66 11.32
CA ILE A 316 14.52 7.10 11.65
C ILE A 316 13.62 7.39 12.85
N ARG A 317 14.03 8.38 13.64
CA ARG A 317 13.32 8.79 14.87
C ARG A 317 11.89 9.30 14.60
N MET A 318 11.65 9.91 13.46
CA MET A 318 10.30 10.37 13.11
C MET A 318 9.32 9.21 12.97
N ASN A 319 9.69 8.13 12.29
CA ASN A 319 8.86 6.94 12.20
C ASN A 319 8.61 6.34 13.59
N LEU A 320 9.64 6.29 14.42
CA LEU A 320 9.51 5.86 15.81
C LEU A 320 8.53 6.75 16.59
N ALA A 321 8.69 8.08 16.53
CA ALA A 321 7.85 9.03 17.26
C ALA A 321 6.39 8.98 16.80
N ASN A 322 6.14 8.86 15.50
CA ASN A 322 4.79 8.80 14.94
C ASN A 322 4.03 7.52 15.34
N ALA A 323 4.74 6.40 15.47
CA ALA A 323 4.14 5.10 15.79
C ALA A 323 4.13 4.78 17.30
N TRP A 324 4.94 5.48 18.12
CA TRP A 324 5.18 5.15 19.52
C TRP A 324 3.92 4.91 20.34
N GLU A 325 2.97 5.86 20.31
CA GLU A 325 1.75 5.78 21.12
C GLU A 325 0.84 4.63 20.67
N VAL A 326 0.83 4.33 19.37
CA VAL A 326 0.03 3.24 18.82
C VAL A 326 0.68 1.90 19.13
N TYR A 327 2.00 1.78 18.95
CA TYR A 327 2.75 0.57 19.28
C TYR A 327 2.60 0.17 20.75
N MET A 328 2.64 1.15 21.65
CA MET A 328 2.47 0.93 23.10
C MET A 328 1.11 0.33 23.49
N GLN A 329 0.11 0.36 22.62
CA GLN A 329 -1.18 -0.29 22.85
C GLN A 329 -1.16 -1.77 22.50
N LEU A 330 -0.21 -2.23 21.67
CA LEU A 330 -0.07 -3.63 21.30
C LEU A 330 0.43 -4.47 22.49
N GLU A 331 -0.07 -5.69 22.63
CA GLU A 331 0.48 -6.65 23.59
C GLU A 331 1.97 -6.92 23.33
N PHE A 332 2.37 -6.93 22.04
CA PHE A 332 3.75 -7.15 21.61
C PHE A 332 4.73 -6.06 22.11
N ALA A 333 4.25 -4.87 22.45
CA ALA A 333 5.07 -3.79 23.01
C ALA A 333 5.80 -4.20 24.30
N GLN A 334 5.24 -5.13 25.06
CA GLN A 334 5.85 -5.63 26.30
C GLN A 334 7.07 -6.55 26.06
N SER A 335 7.40 -6.88 24.80
CA SER A 335 8.57 -7.67 24.43
C SER A 335 9.93 -6.96 24.67
N GLY A 336 9.91 -5.66 24.95
CA GLY A 336 11.12 -4.84 25.05
C GLY A 336 11.68 -4.37 23.71
N TRP A 337 11.07 -4.81 22.57
CA TRP A 337 11.54 -4.43 21.23
C TRP A 337 11.55 -2.93 21.01
N LEU A 338 10.47 -2.22 21.39
CA LEU A 338 10.37 -0.77 21.26
C LEU A 338 11.54 -0.05 21.97
N SER A 339 11.94 -0.53 23.16
CA SER A 339 13.08 0.02 23.90
C SER A 339 14.41 -0.25 23.19
N ALA A 340 14.56 -1.46 22.62
CA ALA A 340 15.75 -1.81 21.83
C ALA A 340 15.84 -0.95 20.56
N VAL A 341 14.74 -0.80 19.81
CA VAL A 341 14.68 0.09 18.63
C VAL A 341 15.02 1.53 18.98
N ASN A 342 14.45 2.06 20.07
CA ASN A 342 14.79 3.42 20.53
C ASN A 342 16.27 3.58 20.83
N ALA A 343 16.89 2.57 21.42
CA ALA A 343 18.34 2.60 21.68
C ALA A 343 19.17 2.44 20.38
N ILE A 344 18.70 1.63 19.43
CA ILE A 344 19.38 1.40 18.14
C ILE A 344 19.39 2.67 17.29
N ILE A 345 18.27 3.41 17.24
CA ILE A 345 18.18 4.68 16.51
C ILE A 345 19.12 5.73 17.13
N GLY A 346 19.37 5.65 18.45
CA GLY A 346 20.36 6.44 19.16
C GLY A 346 19.95 7.87 19.45
N GLU A 347 20.83 8.58 20.19
CA GLU A 347 20.74 10.00 20.49
C GLU A 347 21.86 10.74 19.74
N ASP A 348 21.83 10.71 18.42
CA ASP A 348 22.68 11.59 17.64
C ASP A 348 22.16 13.03 17.81
N GLN A 349 23.07 13.99 18.09
CA GLN A 349 22.75 15.40 18.26
C GLN A 349 23.38 16.28 17.16
N ASP A 350 24.14 15.70 16.27
CA ASP A 350 24.81 16.43 15.20
C ASP A 350 23.85 16.56 13.99
N PRO A 351 23.37 17.76 13.68
CA PRO A 351 22.47 17.94 12.55
C PRO A 351 23.20 17.75 11.21
N PRO A 352 22.54 17.21 10.17
CA PRO A 352 23.12 17.08 8.85
C PRO A 352 23.44 18.45 8.24
N ASP A 353 24.29 18.46 7.23
CA ASP A 353 24.55 19.67 6.45
C ASP A 353 23.29 20.21 5.76
N ALA A 354 23.18 21.52 5.62
CA ALA A 354 22.03 22.13 4.98
C ALA A 354 22.01 21.83 3.48
N PRO A 355 20.83 21.59 2.89
CA PRO A 355 20.68 21.45 1.43
C PRO A 355 20.97 22.78 0.73
N GLU A 356 21.39 22.70 -0.54
CA GLU A 356 21.66 23.87 -1.38
C GLU A 356 20.67 23.93 -2.55
N LEU A 357 19.98 25.06 -2.70
CA LEU A 357 19.14 25.32 -3.86
C LEU A 357 20.00 25.71 -5.05
N ILE A 358 20.04 24.90 -6.09
CA ILE A 358 20.79 25.13 -7.31
C ILE A 358 19.99 25.96 -8.30
N HIS A 359 18.69 25.62 -8.44
CA HIS A 359 17.79 26.27 -9.37
C HIS A 359 16.37 26.29 -8.83
N SER A 360 15.65 27.36 -9.16
CA SER A 360 14.23 27.51 -8.85
C SER A 360 13.53 28.15 -10.03
N GLU A 361 12.48 27.54 -10.52
CA GLU A 361 11.68 28.08 -11.63
C GLU A 361 10.19 27.80 -11.37
N GLN A 362 9.36 28.82 -11.54
CA GLN A 362 7.92 28.61 -11.58
C GLN A 362 7.46 28.42 -13.01
N ARG A 363 6.71 27.34 -13.24
CA ARG A 363 6.16 26.98 -14.55
C ARG A 363 4.78 26.36 -14.36
N HIS A 364 3.77 26.92 -15.03
CA HIS A 364 2.40 26.36 -15.06
C HIS A 364 1.78 26.13 -13.68
N GLY A 365 1.94 27.07 -12.74
CA GLY A 365 1.42 26.91 -11.39
C GLY A 365 2.20 25.94 -10.50
N MET A 366 3.30 25.38 -11.02
CA MET A 366 4.21 24.53 -10.26
C MET A 366 5.51 25.28 -9.98
N LEU A 367 6.01 25.16 -8.77
CA LEU A 367 7.36 25.58 -8.43
C LEU A 367 8.29 24.36 -8.55
N HIS A 368 9.26 24.47 -9.45
CA HIS A 368 10.27 23.46 -9.71
C HIS A 368 11.56 23.85 -8.99
N LEU A 369 12.17 22.91 -8.30
CA LEU A 369 13.40 23.09 -7.53
C LEU A 369 14.43 22.05 -7.91
N ASP A 370 15.66 22.47 -8.16
CA ASP A 370 16.83 21.60 -8.20
C ASP A 370 17.63 21.82 -6.91
N ILE A 371 17.75 20.77 -6.13
CA ILE A 371 18.33 20.80 -4.79
C ILE A 371 19.54 19.90 -4.78
N ARG A 372 20.68 20.45 -4.34
CA ARG A 372 21.88 19.65 -4.06
C ARG A 372 21.78 19.06 -2.67
N CYS A 373 21.86 17.73 -2.63
CA CYS A 373 21.97 17.00 -1.37
C CYS A 373 23.35 17.17 -0.77
N PRO A 374 23.48 17.47 0.53
CA PRO A 374 24.73 17.30 1.21
C PRO A 374 25.18 15.83 1.07
N GLN A 375 26.47 15.61 0.94
CA GLN A 375 27.07 14.27 0.96
C GLN A 375 27.27 13.83 2.42
N ASP A 376 26.21 13.85 3.17
CA ASP A 376 26.18 13.36 4.53
C ASP A 376 25.57 11.95 4.50
N PRO A 377 26.31 10.91 4.90
CA PRO A 377 25.81 9.55 4.90
C PRO A 377 24.60 9.35 5.83
N ASP A 378 24.37 10.30 6.74
CA ASP A 378 23.27 10.25 7.70
C ASP A 378 22.03 11.05 7.27
N SER A 379 22.09 11.80 6.15
CA SER A 379 20.94 12.55 5.61
C SER A 379 20.00 11.64 4.83
N LEU A 380 18.88 11.29 5.41
CA LEU A 380 17.95 10.32 4.83
C LEU A 380 16.78 10.96 4.08
N TYR A 381 16.33 12.15 4.44
CA TYR A 381 15.19 12.80 3.77
C TYR A 381 15.20 14.31 4.01
N TYR A 382 14.34 15.00 3.25
CA TYR A 382 14.18 16.44 3.32
C TYR A 382 12.77 16.81 3.71
N HIS A 383 12.63 17.71 4.66
CA HIS A 383 11.36 18.33 5.02
C HIS A 383 11.27 19.69 4.34
N LEU A 384 10.36 19.82 3.41
CA LEU A 384 10.04 21.07 2.72
C LEU A 384 8.69 21.57 3.21
N ARG A 385 8.67 22.80 3.69
CA ARG A 385 7.45 23.49 4.08
C ARG A 385 7.21 24.68 3.17
N ALA A 386 6.06 24.72 2.50
CA ALA A 386 5.65 25.79 1.62
C ALA A 386 4.16 26.10 1.83
N ASP A 387 3.81 27.38 2.01
CA ASP A 387 2.41 27.89 2.03
C ASP A 387 1.43 27.07 2.89
N HIS A 388 1.85 26.61 4.08
CA HIS A 388 1.09 25.77 5.02
C HIS A 388 0.99 24.28 4.65
N ALA A 389 1.70 23.82 3.63
CA ALA A 389 1.84 22.40 3.31
C ALA A 389 3.23 21.90 3.66
N ASP A 390 3.28 20.69 4.20
CA ASP A 390 4.52 19.98 4.52
C ASP A 390 4.72 18.85 3.51
N TYR A 391 5.92 18.77 2.94
CA TYR A 391 6.30 17.74 1.98
C TYR A 391 7.54 17.03 2.49
N TYR A 392 7.53 15.70 2.45
CA TYR A 392 8.70 14.88 2.77
C TYR A 392 9.26 14.31 1.48
N ILE A 393 10.53 14.55 1.23
CA ILE A 393 11.20 14.21 -0.03
C ILE A 393 12.33 13.25 0.28
N TYR A 394 12.29 12.08 -0.35
CA TYR A 394 13.32 11.06 -0.28
C TYR A 394 14.14 11.11 -1.57
N PRO A 395 15.36 11.66 -1.56
CA PRO A 395 16.17 11.70 -2.76
C PRO A 395 16.62 10.29 -3.17
N PRO A 396 16.82 10.04 -4.49
CA PRO A 396 17.42 8.79 -4.94
C PRO A 396 18.82 8.63 -4.34
N GLU A 397 19.20 7.44 -3.95
CA GLU A 397 20.46 7.08 -3.24
C GLU A 397 21.77 7.61 -3.85
N TYR A 398 21.76 8.07 -5.11
CA TYR A 398 22.97 8.47 -5.85
C TYR A 398 22.90 9.86 -6.50
N ALA A 399 21.93 10.67 -6.15
CA ALA A 399 21.76 11.96 -6.81
C ALA A 399 22.47 13.08 -6.04
N GLY A 400 23.58 13.59 -6.57
CA GLY A 400 24.19 14.83 -6.08
C GLY A 400 23.24 16.05 -6.19
N VAL A 401 22.28 16.01 -7.11
CA VAL A 401 21.22 17.01 -7.28
C VAL A 401 19.92 16.26 -7.61
N PHE A 402 18.84 16.52 -6.89
CA PHE A 402 17.54 15.99 -7.23
C PHE A 402 16.55 17.10 -7.62
N HIS A 403 15.59 16.73 -8.45
CA HIS A 403 14.53 17.62 -8.91
C HIS A 403 13.22 17.30 -8.19
N THR A 404 12.54 18.34 -7.67
CA THR A 404 11.19 18.21 -7.11
C THR A 404 10.30 19.34 -7.60
N SER A 405 8.98 19.15 -7.51
CA SER A 405 8.02 20.20 -7.87
C SER A 405 6.73 20.05 -7.06
N PHE A 406 6.11 21.18 -6.73
CA PHE A 406 4.84 21.21 -6.01
C PHE A 406 3.99 22.41 -6.48
N PRO A 407 2.65 22.32 -6.35
CA PRO A 407 1.75 23.38 -6.78
C PRO A 407 1.89 24.61 -5.89
N VAL A 408 1.82 25.79 -6.51
CA VAL A 408 1.77 27.09 -5.82
C VAL A 408 0.63 27.93 -6.39
N ASN A 409 -0.11 28.61 -5.54
CA ASN A 409 -1.25 29.46 -5.89
C ASN A 409 -1.13 30.90 -5.41
N SER A 410 -0.07 31.24 -4.71
CA SER A 410 0.26 32.57 -4.20
C SER A 410 1.77 32.74 -4.10
N SER A 411 2.25 33.96 -4.03
CA SER A 411 3.64 34.26 -3.68
C SER A 411 3.88 33.89 -2.22
N GLY A 412 5.03 33.32 -1.94
CA GLY A 412 5.33 32.83 -0.61
C GLY A 412 6.81 32.59 -0.35
N SER A 413 7.07 31.89 0.70
CA SER A 413 8.40 31.41 1.04
C SER A 413 8.35 29.93 1.41
N LEU A 414 9.39 29.22 1.07
CA LEU A 414 9.60 27.85 1.51
C LEU A 414 10.77 27.77 2.45
N SER A 415 10.72 26.79 3.34
CA SER A 415 11.86 26.34 4.12
C SER A 415 12.13 24.86 3.81
N LEU A 416 13.40 24.53 3.60
CA LEU A 416 13.84 23.17 3.32
C LEU A 416 14.91 22.79 4.33
N HIS A 417 14.72 21.67 5.00
CA HIS A 417 15.65 21.11 5.96
C HIS A 417 16.08 19.70 5.49
N ALA A 418 17.34 19.38 5.64
CA ALA A 418 17.78 17.98 5.68
C ALA A 418 17.52 17.43 7.08
N LEU A 419 17.07 16.18 7.15
CA LEU A 419 16.89 15.46 8.40
C LEU A 419 17.70 14.16 8.35
N ASP A 420 18.37 13.85 9.45
CA ASP A 420 19.06 12.59 9.64
C ASP A 420 18.11 11.50 10.16
N ARG A 421 18.66 10.29 10.33
CA ARG A 421 17.91 9.12 10.80
C ARG A 421 17.32 9.27 12.22
N VAL A 422 17.90 10.16 13.05
CA VAL A 422 17.41 10.39 14.42
C VAL A 422 16.53 11.64 14.53
N GLY A 423 16.32 12.36 13.41
CA GLY A 423 15.44 13.51 13.32
C GLY A 423 16.10 14.85 13.66
N ASN A 424 17.44 14.93 13.75
CA ASN A 424 18.10 16.22 13.82
C ASN A 424 17.91 16.95 12.49
N SER A 425 17.65 18.25 12.59
CA SER A 425 17.35 19.10 11.45
C SER A 425 18.51 20.02 11.13
N SER A 426 18.89 20.07 9.87
CA SER A 426 19.87 21.04 9.38
C SER A 426 19.37 22.47 9.56
N LYS A 427 20.25 23.44 9.36
CA LYS A 427 19.83 24.81 9.10
C LYS A 427 18.83 24.85 7.94
N ALA A 428 17.78 25.65 8.08
CA ALA A 428 16.82 25.87 7.01
C ALA A 428 17.47 26.56 5.80
N LEU A 429 17.30 25.97 4.62
CA LEU A 429 17.38 26.71 3.38
C LEU A 429 16.08 27.49 3.22
N LEU A 430 16.14 28.83 3.22
CA LEU A 430 14.97 29.69 3.00
C LEU A 430 15.00 30.22 1.58
N HIS A 431 13.89 30.10 0.88
CA HIS A 431 13.71 30.62 -0.47
C HIS A 431 12.36 31.31 -0.60
N SER A 432 12.36 32.49 -1.20
CA SER A 432 11.14 33.24 -1.50
C SER A 432 10.86 33.18 -2.99
N TYR A 433 9.60 32.97 -3.36
CA TYR A 433 9.16 32.95 -4.74
C TYR A 433 7.99 33.91 -4.97
N VAL A 434 7.89 34.41 -6.18
CA VAL A 434 6.79 35.31 -6.61
C VAL A 434 5.88 34.49 -7.49
N TYR A 435 4.62 34.36 -7.07
CA TYR A 435 3.61 33.67 -7.87
C TYR A 435 3.41 34.39 -9.21
N GLN A 436 3.52 33.61 -10.27
CA GLN A 436 3.14 34.04 -11.60
C GLN A 436 1.88 33.25 -11.97
N GLU A 437 0.82 33.97 -12.33
CA GLU A 437 -0.36 33.32 -12.87
C GLU A 437 0.07 32.35 -13.98
N PRO A 438 -0.35 31.08 -13.91
CA PRO A 438 -0.02 30.15 -14.97
C PRO A 438 -0.59 30.69 -16.29
N ASP A 439 0.25 30.73 -17.31
CA ASP A 439 -0.23 30.86 -18.68
C ASP A 439 -1.10 29.65 -18.96
N PHE A 440 -2.43 29.83 -18.86
CA PHE A 440 -3.38 28.77 -19.12
C PHE A 440 -3.16 28.24 -20.54
N GLY A 441 -2.58 27.07 -20.66
CA GLY A 441 -2.19 26.50 -21.93
C GLY A 441 -2.15 24.99 -21.92
N ILE A 442 -2.21 24.43 -23.11
CA ILE A 442 -1.97 23.02 -23.35
C ILE A 442 -0.49 22.83 -23.67
N ILE A 443 0.15 21.89 -22.98
CA ILE A 443 1.57 21.59 -23.18
C ILE A 443 1.71 20.14 -23.67
N PHE A 444 2.53 19.96 -24.68
CA PHE A 444 2.90 18.64 -25.20
C PHE A 444 4.32 18.26 -24.76
N LYS A 445 4.47 17.07 -24.23
CA LYS A 445 5.75 16.52 -23.76
C LYS A 445 6.01 15.14 -24.37
N PRO A 446 6.92 15.03 -25.34
CA PRO A 446 7.63 16.09 -26.07
C PRO A 446 6.79 16.76 -27.15
N ASN A 447 7.21 17.94 -27.57
CA ASN A 447 6.74 18.53 -28.82
C ASN A 447 7.96 18.86 -29.70
N PRO A 448 8.13 18.22 -30.86
CA PRO A 448 7.16 17.40 -31.59
C PRO A 448 6.93 16.00 -30.99
N VAL A 449 5.70 15.52 -31.12
CA VAL A 449 5.30 14.14 -30.78
C VAL A 449 5.87 13.20 -31.83
N ARG A 450 6.47 12.09 -31.39
CA ARG A 450 7.00 11.05 -32.28
C ARG A 450 6.13 9.81 -32.23
N SER A 451 5.72 9.32 -33.38
CA SER A 451 4.95 8.07 -33.48
C SER A 451 5.65 6.90 -32.77
N GLY A 452 4.94 6.17 -31.95
CA GLY A 452 5.44 5.02 -31.18
C GLY A 452 6.37 5.37 -30.01
N LYS A 453 6.43 6.65 -29.60
CA LYS A 453 7.11 7.07 -28.37
C LYS A 453 6.10 7.66 -27.38
N PRO A 454 6.26 7.41 -26.08
CA PRO A 454 5.39 8.01 -25.07
C PRO A 454 5.37 9.54 -25.18
N ALA A 455 4.19 10.10 -25.19
CA ALA A 455 4.00 11.53 -25.16
C ALA A 455 2.76 11.87 -24.32
N PHE A 456 2.77 13.03 -23.69
CA PHE A 456 1.72 13.49 -22.80
C PHE A 456 1.23 14.85 -23.24
N VAL A 457 -0.04 15.11 -22.98
CA VAL A 457 -0.64 16.43 -23.04
C VAL A 457 -1.05 16.85 -21.64
N ASP A 458 -0.50 17.98 -21.22
CA ASP A 458 -0.76 18.55 -19.90
C ASP A 458 -1.56 19.84 -20.05
N TRP A 459 -2.49 20.08 -19.13
CA TRP A 459 -3.25 21.34 -19.06
C TRP A 459 -3.65 21.65 -17.62
N PHE A 460 -3.95 22.93 -17.39
CA PHE A 460 -4.51 23.40 -16.13
C PHE A 460 -6.01 23.67 -16.29
N ALA A 461 -6.81 23.24 -15.33
CA ALA A 461 -8.21 23.62 -15.18
C ALA A 461 -8.37 24.57 -13.99
N ASP A 462 -9.28 25.56 -14.08
CA ASP A 462 -9.65 26.39 -12.95
C ASP A 462 -10.34 25.52 -11.88
N THR A 463 -10.06 25.79 -10.60
CA THR A 463 -10.58 25.05 -9.43
C THR A 463 -12.11 24.98 -9.34
N SER A 464 -12.82 25.78 -10.14
CA SER A 464 -14.29 25.75 -10.25
C SER A 464 -14.84 24.77 -11.30
N GLU A 465 -13.98 24.06 -12.06
CA GLU A 465 -14.35 23.30 -13.25
C GLU A 465 -14.16 21.78 -13.08
N THR A 466 -14.97 21.14 -12.24
CA THR A 466 -14.96 19.69 -12.10
C THR A 466 -15.91 18.99 -13.08
N GLY A 467 -15.47 17.90 -13.68
CA GLY A 467 -16.31 16.83 -14.19
C GLY A 467 -16.36 16.57 -15.69
N TYR A 468 -16.27 17.56 -16.58
CA TYR A 468 -16.42 17.33 -18.02
C TYR A 468 -15.40 18.11 -18.87
N MET A 469 -14.68 17.38 -19.72
CA MET A 469 -13.76 17.96 -20.68
C MET A 469 -14.03 17.43 -22.09
N ARG A 470 -13.91 18.31 -23.08
CA ARG A 470 -13.93 17.97 -24.50
C ARG A 470 -12.59 18.31 -25.12
N LEU A 471 -11.94 17.29 -25.69
CA LEU A 471 -10.72 17.43 -26.48
C LEU A 471 -11.05 17.40 -27.97
N SER A 472 -10.54 18.33 -28.75
CA SER A 472 -10.70 18.38 -30.20
C SER A 472 -9.36 18.66 -30.87
N ILE A 473 -9.03 17.97 -31.95
CA ILE A 473 -7.82 18.20 -32.75
C ILE A 473 -8.25 18.67 -34.14
N TYR A 474 -7.58 19.72 -34.60
CA TYR A 474 -7.80 20.33 -35.90
C TYR A 474 -6.51 20.28 -36.73
N ASN A 475 -6.62 20.05 -38.02
CA ASN A 475 -5.50 20.21 -38.96
C ASN A 475 -5.26 21.71 -39.24
N ILE A 476 -4.20 22.02 -40.00
CA ILE A 476 -3.86 23.44 -40.34
C ILE A 476 -4.90 24.15 -41.21
N LYS A 477 -5.83 23.43 -41.82
CA LYS A 477 -6.94 24.00 -42.57
C LYS A 477 -8.15 24.34 -41.68
N GLY A 478 -8.08 24.03 -40.38
CA GLY A 478 -9.16 24.22 -39.43
C GLY A 478 -10.22 23.10 -39.44
N GLU A 479 -9.99 22.02 -40.18
CA GLU A 479 -10.88 20.86 -40.20
C GLU A 479 -10.64 20.03 -38.94
N ARG A 480 -11.72 19.71 -38.21
CA ARG A 480 -11.63 18.87 -37.03
C ARG A 480 -11.40 17.41 -37.42
N VAL A 481 -10.25 16.86 -37.03
CA VAL A 481 -9.80 15.50 -37.37
C VAL A 481 -10.01 14.50 -36.24
N LEU A 482 -10.19 14.98 -34.97
CA LEU A 482 -10.46 14.15 -33.81
C LEU A 482 -11.30 14.89 -32.78
N ARG A 483 -12.14 14.18 -32.04
CA ARG A 483 -12.90 14.68 -30.89
C ARG A 483 -13.16 13.58 -29.90
N GLU A 484 -12.82 13.84 -28.65
CA GLU A 484 -13.07 12.96 -27.51
C GLU A 484 -13.67 13.74 -26.34
N SER A 485 -14.27 13.03 -25.42
CA SER A 485 -14.87 13.61 -24.21
C SER A 485 -14.50 12.76 -23.01
N TYR A 486 -14.12 13.40 -21.93
CA TYR A 486 -13.65 12.78 -20.71
C TYR A 486 -14.43 13.32 -19.51
N THR A 487 -14.55 12.51 -18.47
CA THR A 487 -15.17 12.86 -17.18
C THR A 487 -14.22 12.50 -16.04
N GLY A 488 -14.37 13.13 -14.89
CA GLY A 488 -13.59 12.80 -13.69
C GLY A 488 -12.20 13.47 -13.62
N PHE A 489 -12.03 14.67 -14.14
CA PHE A 489 -10.78 15.43 -13.99
C PHE A 489 -10.70 16.15 -12.65
N GLY A 490 -9.50 16.06 -12.05
CA GLY A 490 -9.19 16.75 -10.80
C GLY A 490 -9.00 18.26 -10.97
N GLU A 491 -9.01 18.94 -9.87
CA GLU A 491 -8.69 20.36 -9.75
C GLU A 491 -7.21 20.59 -10.09
N GLN A 492 -6.90 21.65 -10.84
CA GLN A 492 -5.59 22.23 -11.15
C GLN A 492 -4.78 21.56 -12.28
N TYR A 493 -3.94 20.57 -12.03
CA TYR A 493 -3.05 19.98 -13.04
C TYR A 493 -3.58 18.65 -13.55
N ASN A 494 -3.69 18.54 -14.87
CA ASN A 494 -4.14 17.32 -15.52
C ASN A 494 -3.13 16.88 -16.56
N SER A 495 -2.89 15.58 -16.67
CA SER A 495 -2.02 14.97 -17.66
C SER A 495 -2.73 13.80 -18.32
N LEU A 496 -2.71 13.77 -19.66
CA LEU A 496 -3.26 12.68 -20.45
C LEU A 496 -2.18 12.12 -21.37
N ARG A 497 -1.99 10.82 -21.33
CA ARG A 497 -1.10 10.16 -22.28
C ARG A 497 -1.75 10.21 -23.67
N ILE A 498 -0.96 10.62 -24.67
CA ILE A 498 -1.48 10.81 -26.05
C ILE A 498 -1.97 9.49 -26.64
N ASP A 499 -1.33 8.37 -26.30
CA ASP A 499 -1.75 7.04 -26.76
C ASP A 499 -3.12 6.61 -26.25
N ASP A 500 -3.63 7.22 -25.17
CA ASP A 500 -4.95 6.96 -24.59
C ASP A 500 -6.05 7.79 -25.28
N ILE A 501 -5.68 8.67 -26.20
CA ILE A 501 -6.65 9.46 -27.00
C ILE A 501 -7.06 8.60 -28.21
N SER A 502 -8.28 8.09 -28.18
CA SER A 502 -8.81 7.21 -29.23
C SER A 502 -8.75 7.88 -30.62
N GLY A 503 -8.14 7.18 -31.56
CA GLY A 503 -7.95 7.68 -32.94
C GLY A 503 -6.74 8.60 -33.15
N PHE A 504 -5.97 8.92 -32.10
CA PHE A 504 -4.75 9.71 -32.25
C PHE A 504 -3.71 9.02 -33.14
N GLU A 505 -3.64 7.69 -33.08
CA GLU A 505 -2.75 6.86 -33.91
C GLU A 505 -3.03 6.96 -35.43
N LYS A 506 -4.21 7.45 -35.80
CA LYS A 506 -4.61 7.66 -37.22
C LYS A 506 -4.16 9.01 -37.78
N LEU A 507 -3.68 9.90 -36.92
CA LEU A 507 -3.18 11.20 -37.36
C LEU A 507 -1.85 11.04 -38.09
N LYS A 508 -1.77 11.64 -39.28
CA LYS A 508 -0.56 11.61 -40.10
C LYS A 508 0.47 12.61 -39.58
N ARG A 509 1.72 12.47 -40.04
CA ARG A 509 2.75 13.49 -39.82
C ARG A 509 2.27 14.85 -40.27
N GLY A 510 2.46 15.84 -39.42
CA GLY A 510 1.96 17.18 -39.70
C GLY A 510 1.84 18.08 -38.47
N VAL A 511 1.31 19.24 -38.71
CA VAL A 511 1.04 20.23 -37.66
C VAL A 511 -0.45 20.27 -37.37
N TYR A 512 -0.79 20.30 -36.09
CA TYR A 512 -2.14 20.26 -35.59
C TYR A 512 -2.35 21.30 -34.50
N ILE A 513 -3.62 21.63 -34.24
CA ILE A 513 -4.06 22.44 -33.10
C ILE A 513 -4.94 21.56 -32.24
N MET A 514 -4.59 21.42 -30.97
CA MET A 514 -5.46 20.81 -29.98
C MET A 514 -6.23 21.91 -29.24
N GLU A 515 -7.52 21.66 -29.06
CA GLU A 515 -8.40 22.48 -28.23
C GLU A 515 -8.94 21.62 -27.11
N ILE A 516 -8.79 22.08 -25.88
CA ILE A 516 -9.43 21.52 -24.69
C ILE A 516 -10.49 22.52 -24.24
N ARG A 517 -11.74 22.05 -24.09
CA ARG A 517 -12.86 22.83 -23.55
C ARG A 517 -13.40 22.17 -22.30
N THR A 518 -13.52 22.95 -21.28
CA THR A 518 -14.27 22.66 -20.06
C THR A 518 -15.63 23.38 -20.08
N ALA A 519 -16.36 23.40 -18.98
CA ALA A 519 -17.65 24.12 -18.91
C ALA A 519 -17.50 25.62 -19.15
N ASN A 520 -16.42 26.23 -18.63
CA ASN A 520 -16.23 27.70 -18.60
C ASN A 520 -14.98 28.16 -19.36
N SER A 521 -14.08 27.25 -19.74
CA SER A 521 -12.78 27.60 -20.34
C SER A 521 -12.51 26.87 -21.66
N SER A 522 -11.67 27.48 -22.49
CA SER A 522 -11.21 26.87 -23.75
C SER A 522 -9.74 27.22 -23.98
N PHE A 523 -8.93 26.18 -24.11
CA PHE A 523 -7.49 26.28 -24.33
C PHE A 523 -7.13 25.74 -25.70
N ARG A 524 -6.15 26.32 -26.36
CA ARG A 524 -5.64 25.88 -27.65
C ARG A 524 -4.12 25.88 -27.67
N SER A 525 -3.53 24.82 -28.18
CA SER A 525 -2.09 24.75 -28.40
C SER A 525 -1.76 24.05 -29.71
N LYS A 526 -0.65 24.47 -30.31
CA LYS A 526 -0.11 23.90 -31.54
C LYS A 526 0.89 22.80 -31.20
N PHE A 527 0.79 21.67 -31.87
CA PHE A 527 1.76 20.59 -31.76
C PHE A 527 2.09 20.00 -33.13
N SER A 528 3.16 19.24 -33.21
CA SER A 528 3.61 18.56 -34.44
C SER A 528 3.77 17.08 -34.21
N ILE A 529 3.38 16.26 -35.19
CA ILE A 529 3.66 14.83 -35.26
C ILE A 529 4.75 14.59 -36.31
N LEU A 530 5.86 13.94 -35.89
CA LEU A 530 7.00 13.58 -36.75
C LEU A 530 6.97 12.13 -37.18
#